data_c53b0614d444ef54358f15069c0e12ba
#
_entry.id   c53b0614d444ef54358f15069c0e12ba
#
_cell.length_a   1.000
_cell.length_b   1.000
_cell.length_c   1.000
_cell.angle_alpha   90.00
_cell.angle_beta   90.00
_cell.angle_gamma   90.00
#
_symmetry.space_group_name_H-M   'P 1'
#
loop_
_entity.id
_entity.type
_entity.pdbx_description
1 polymer ?
#
loop_
_entity_poly.entity_id
_entity_poly.type
_entity_poly.pdbx_seq_one_letter_code
_entity_poly.pdbx_strand_id
1 'polypeptide(L)'
;MKKIYIFVLIIIGSLILNNFLYSRNLIELTQNIQISDFYLKWPIERLFIEPFYAFAYYIMTMERTGYVFALASWIFWITVFALVLSKYKKNVLKQTVLNVIFAVFFFVSAAVCVIILPVPGPKLANTHSHKVFDIHSHTISSKDATGPVKSSINLHSKHGFTNFFITEHDNVKGFKTIPHNVKNEDYIFPGIQIRTTDGISILLLSKKQFKYEDFQEKNIEELITLAHLKGMLAVVPHWWKWNNPPLQKLVDAGVDGFEIYNCGYRYLSDEKREEIINICKKNNLMMFGSTDWHGYGYMSNVWTIADKNGETNLFDILRSKPQLKVIVHNNKGSQSAVRYVFEPFFAFYYYIKNTQMKYVLSFYMIFGFFAVIFFYYDIKILIRIFSLIFAVFFMGATFYYVNLFLHMAPNNVVIPGTILPIAGPLSLIWLIIWIINGKNIQS
;
A
#
# COMPACT_ATOMS: atom_id res chain seq x y z
N MET A 1 5.68 -12.87 -39.42
CA MET A 1 5.70 -14.21 -38.76
C MET A 1 6.73 -14.31 -37.64
N LYS A 2 8.05 -14.05 -37.84
CA LYS A 2 9.07 -14.20 -36.76
C LYS A 2 8.75 -13.50 -35.45
N LYS A 3 8.15 -12.29 -35.46
CA LYS A 3 7.79 -11.53 -34.25
C LYS A 3 6.69 -12.21 -33.42
N ILE A 4 5.71 -12.84 -34.09
CA ILE A 4 4.63 -13.58 -33.43
C ILE A 4 5.18 -14.82 -32.70
N TYR A 5 6.08 -15.54 -33.33
CA TYR A 5 6.72 -16.72 -32.69
C TYR A 5 7.49 -16.32 -31.42
N ILE A 6 8.26 -15.22 -31.45
CA ILE A 6 8.97 -14.72 -30.26
C ILE A 6 7.98 -14.38 -29.14
N PHE A 7 6.90 -13.69 -29.47
CA PHE A 7 5.86 -13.33 -28.48
C PHE A 7 5.21 -14.57 -27.85
N VAL A 8 4.84 -15.55 -28.68
CA VAL A 8 4.29 -16.84 -28.22
C VAL A 8 5.28 -17.58 -27.32
N LEU A 9 6.57 -17.61 -27.67
CA LEU A 9 7.61 -18.23 -26.84
C LEU A 9 7.77 -17.53 -25.49
N ILE A 10 7.67 -16.20 -25.44
CA ILE A 10 7.70 -15.43 -24.19
C ILE A 10 6.51 -15.82 -23.32
N ILE A 11 5.31 -15.91 -23.90
CA ILE A 11 4.10 -16.32 -23.15
C ILE A 11 4.29 -17.72 -22.59
N ILE A 12 4.64 -18.68 -23.42
CA ILE A 12 4.83 -20.08 -23.00
C ILE A 12 5.90 -20.18 -21.93
N GLY A 13 7.05 -19.53 -22.11
CA GLY A 13 8.13 -19.49 -21.14
C GLY A 13 7.70 -18.90 -19.80
N SER A 14 6.91 -17.81 -19.82
CA SER A 14 6.39 -17.17 -18.60
C SER A 14 5.36 -18.05 -17.89
N LEU A 15 4.49 -18.76 -18.61
CA LEU A 15 3.51 -19.67 -18.01
C LEU A 15 4.21 -20.90 -17.40
N ILE A 16 5.21 -21.46 -18.10
CA ILE A 16 6.04 -22.54 -17.55
C ILE A 16 6.75 -22.04 -16.28
N LEU A 17 7.40 -20.89 -16.34
CA LEU A 17 8.11 -20.31 -15.20
C LEU A 17 7.15 -20.04 -14.04
N ASN A 18 5.94 -19.53 -14.31
CA ASN A 18 4.92 -19.33 -13.29
C ASN A 18 4.51 -20.64 -12.61
N ASN A 19 4.32 -21.70 -13.37
CA ASN A 19 3.95 -23.01 -12.82
C ASN A 19 5.00 -23.58 -11.85
N PHE A 20 6.29 -23.31 -12.10
CA PHE A 20 7.38 -23.75 -11.22
C PHE A 20 7.62 -22.79 -10.03
N LEU A 21 7.46 -21.49 -10.25
CA LEU A 21 7.85 -20.48 -9.26
C LEU A 21 6.69 -20.00 -8.39
N TYR A 22 5.43 -20.18 -8.83
CA TYR A 22 4.29 -19.65 -8.08
C TYR A 22 4.29 -20.16 -6.65
N SER A 23 4.35 -19.24 -5.71
CA SER A 23 4.19 -19.54 -4.30
C SER A 23 3.12 -18.64 -3.69
N ARG A 24 2.36 -19.18 -2.73
CA ARG A 24 1.31 -18.41 -2.05
C ARG A 24 1.89 -17.28 -1.19
N ASN A 25 3.17 -17.33 -0.87
CA ASN A 25 3.96 -16.32 -0.15
C ASN A 25 3.27 -15.70 1.08
N LEU A 26 2.44 -16.48 1.79
CA LEU A 26 1.91 -16.10 3.09
C LEU A 26 2.83 -16.64 4.17
N ILE A 27 3.30 -15.73 5.03
CA ILE A 27 4.17 -16.05 6.15
C ILE A 27 3.45 -15.63 7.43
N GLU A 28 3.42 -16.52 8.40
CA GLU A 28 3.07 -16.21 9.76
C GLU A 28 4.35 -15.75 10.48
N LEU A 29 4.40 -14.47 10.87
CA LEU A 29 5.63 -13.84 11.33
C LEU A 29 6.02 -14.20 12.76
N THR A 30 5.06 -14.53 13.64
CA THR A 30 5.38 -14.83 15.05
C THR A 30 6.16 -16.14 15.21
N GLN A 31 6.05 -17.03 14.21
CA GLN A 31 6.77 -18.31 14.13
C GLN A 31 7.72 -18.36 12.93
N ASN A 32 7.64 -17.37 12.03
CA ASN A 32 8.42 -17.30 10.79
C ASN A 32 8.23 -18.54 9.89
N ILE A 33 7.00 -19.00 9.74
CA ILE A 33 6.64 -20.18 8.93
C ILE A 33 5.75 -19.80 7.75
N GLN A 34 5.94 -20.51 6.65
CA GLN A 34 5.02 -20.42 5.51
C GLN A 34 3.72 -21.17 5.87
N ILE A 35 2.57 -20.55 5.57
CA ILE A 35 1.26 -21.11 5.91
C ILE A 35 0.45 -21.43 4.65
N SER A 36 -0.36 -22.50 4.76
CA SER A 36 -1.28 -22.96 3.70
C SER A 36 -2.76 -22.82 4.06
N ASP A 37 -3.07 -22.62 5.33
CA ASP A 37 -4.44 -22.58 5.84
C ASP A 37 -5.23 -21.37 5.35
N PHE A 38 -4.52 -20.30 5.00
CA PHE A 38 -5.07 -19.10 4.42
C PHE A 38 -4.62 -18.92 2.98
N TYR A 39 -5.40 -18.17 2.20
CA TYR A 39 -5.03 -17.82 0.84
C TYR A 39 -5.52 -16.41 0.46
N LEU A 40 -4.91 -15.83 -0.58
CA LEU A 40 -5.28 -14.51 -1.08
C LEU A 40 -6.35 -14.65 -2.16
N LYS A 41 -7.48 -13.98 -1.93
CA LYS A 41 -8.54 -13.82 -2.94
C LYS A 41 -8.40 -12.45 -3.58
N TRP A 42 -8.01 -12.44 -4.84
CA TRP A 42 -7.86 -11.22 -5.62
C TRP A 42 -9.20 -10.75 -6.18
N PRO A 43 -9.40 -9.43 -6.39
CA PRO A 43 -10.61 -8.91 -7.01
C PRO A 43 -10.76 -9.44 -8.44
N ILE A 44 -12.00 -9.76 -8.83
CA ILE A 44 -12.29 -10.34 -10.15
C ILE A 44 -12.00 -9.35 -11.27
N GLU A 45 -12.16 -8.06 -11.02
CA GLU A 45 -11.92 -6.97 -11.95
C GLU A 45 -10.48 -6.97 -12.47
N ARG A 46 -9.56 -7.51 -11.68
CA ARG A 46 -8.16 -7.71 -12.05
C ARG A 46 -8.02 -8.48 -13.37
N LEU A 47 -8.87 -9.46 -13.65
CA LEU A 47 -8.81 -10.23 -14.90
C LEU A 47 -9.03 -9.37 -16.16
N PHE A 48 -9.78 -8.28 -16.05
CA PHE A 48 -10.12 -7.42 -17.18
C PHE A 48 -9.14 -6.28 -17.42
N ILE A 49 -8.35 -5.95 -16.40
CA ILE A 49 -7.43 -4.79 -16.43
C ILE A 49 -6.01 -5.17 -15.99
N GLU A 50 -5.63 -6.45 -16.07
CA GLU A 50 -4.41 -6.98 -15.44
C GLU A 50 -3.11 -6.21 -15.76
N PRO A 51 -2.80 -5.77 -16.99
CA PRO A 51 -1.58 -5.01 -17.24
C PRO A 51 -1.52 -3.72 -16.43
N PHE A 52 -2.63 -2.99 -16.35
CA PHE A 52 -2.75 -1.74 -15.59
C PHE A 52 -2.80 -2.01 -14.10
N TYR A 53 -3.55 -3.05 -13.70
CA TYR A 53 -3.63 -3.47 -12.30
C TYR A 53 -2.27 -3.90 -11.77
N ALA A 54 -1.54 -4.75 -12.52
CA ALA A 54 -0.21 -5.23 -12.14
C ALA A 54 0.76 -4.05 -11.94
N PHE A 55 0.73 -3.09 -12.85
CA PHE A 55 1.55 -1.89 -12.77
C PHE A 55 1.18 -0.99 -11.58
N ALA A 56 -0.12 -0.73 -11.38
CA ALA A 56 -0.60 0.05 -10.25
C ALA A 56 -0.26 -0.63 -8.91
N TYR A 57 -0.48 -1.94 -8.81
CA TYR A 57 -0.14 -2.73 -7.64
C TYR A 57 1.36 -2.72 -7.35
N TYR A 58 2.20 -2.84 -8.39
CA TYR A 58 3.65 -2.73 -8.29
C TYR A 58 4.06 -1.38 -7.69
N ILE A 59 3.51 -0.28 -8.20
CA ILE A 59 3.78 1.07 -7.66
C ILE A 59 3.34 1.16 -6.20
N MET A 60 2.12 0.73 -5.86
CA MET A 60 1.60 0.78 -4.47
C MET A 60 2.46 -0.01 -3.48
N THR A 61 3.05 -1.11 -3.93
CA THR A 61 3.88 -1.97 -3.06
C THR A 61 5.31 -1.48 -2.90
N MET A 62 5.73 -0.45 -3.65
CA MET A 62 7.06 0.15 -3.49
C MET A 62 7.18 0.91 -2.17
N GLU A 63 8.36 0.92 -1.62
CA GLU A 63 8.72 1.79 -0.52
C GLU A 63 8.96 3.22 -0.99
N ARG A 64 8.76 4.22 -0.13
CA ARG A 64 8.89 5.64 -0.50
C ARG A 64 10.24 5.96 -1.16
N THR A 65 11.34 5.44 -0.61
CA THR A 65 12.70 5.61 -1.18
C THR A 65 12.89 4.80 -2.46
N GLY A 66 12.18 3.69 -2.62
CA GLY A 66 12.23 2.82 -3.79
C GLY A 66 11.70 3.46 -5.07
N TYR A 67 10.79 4.43 -4.98
CA TYR A 67 10.24 5.09 -6.18
C TYR A 67 11.30 5.75 -7.05
N VAL A 68 12.23 6.49 -6.43
CA VAL A 68 13.29 7.20 -7.16
C VAL A 68 14.23 6.20 -7.83
N PHE A 69 14.66 5.18 -7.11
CA PHE A 69 15.55 4.14 -7.65
C PHE A 69 14.88 3.30 -8.73
N ALA A 70 13.61 2.93 -8.54
CA ALA A 70 12.85 2.21 -9.55
C ALA A 70 12.70 3.05 -10.82
N LEU A 71 12.30 4.31 -10.71
CA LEU A 71 12.18 5.21 -11.84
C LEU A 71 13.53 5.36 -12.58
N ALA A 72 14.62 5.58 -11.85
CA ALA A 72 15.95 5.68 -12.44
C ALA A 72 16.34 4.39 -13.19
N SER A 73 16.07 3.22 -12.62
CA SER A 73 16.32 1.92 -13.25
C SER A 73 15.47 1.72 -14.52
N TRP A 74 14.18 2.03 -14.48
CA TRP A 74 13.32 1.96 -15.67
C TRP A 74 13.81 2.88 -16.79
N ILE A 75 14.19 4.14 -16.48
CA ILE A 75 14.76 5.09 -17.43
C ILE A 75 16.05 4.54 -18.01
N PHE A 76 16.95 4.05 -17.17
CA PHE A 76 18.23 3.47 -17.59
C PHE A 76 18.02 2.34 -18.60
N TRP A 77 17.19 1.35 -18.29
CA TRP A 77 16.97 0.20 -19.17
C TRP A 77 16.20 0.56 -20.44
N ILE A 78 15.21 1.46 -20.39
CA ILE A 78 14.54 1.99 -21.59
C ILE A 78 15.58 2.66 -22.51
N THR A 79 16.50 3.44 -21.93
CA THR A 79 17.56 4.11 -22.69
C THR A 79 18.52 3.08 -23.30
N VAL A 80 18.97 2.09 -22.54
CA VAL A 80 19.86 1.00 -23.05
C VAL A 80 19.19 0.27 -24.23
N PHE A 81 17.95 -0.17 -24.06
CA PHE A 81 17.22 -0.86 -25.14
C PHE A 81 17.03 0.02 -26.37
N ALA A 82 16.72 1.27 -26.17
CA ALA A 82 16.56 2.19 -27.27
C ALA A 82 17.88 2.47 -28.01
N LEU A 83 19.01 2.60 -27.30
CA LEU A 83 20.33 2.74 -27.90
C LEU A 83 20.73 1.47 -28.69
N VAL A 84 20.46 0.28 -28.16
CA VAL A 84 20.69 -0.98 -28.87
C VAL A 84 19.86 -1.04 -30.16
N LEU A 85 18.58 -0.66 -30.09
CA LEU A 85 17.71 -0.64 -31.26
C LEU A 85 18.08 0.46 -32.27
N SER A 86 18.76 1.54 -31.81
CA SER A 86 19.17 2.67 -32.65
C SER A 86 20.21 2.29 -33.69
N LYS A 87 21.03 1.28 -33.42
CA LYS A 87 21.99 0.74 -34.40
C LYS A 87 21.32 0.26 -35.69
N TYR A 88 20.03 0.00 -35.65
CA TYR A 88 19.26 -0.56 -36.77
C TYR A 88 18.33 0.45 -37.48
N LYS A 89 18.19 1.71 -37.00
CA LYS A 89 17.31 2.71 -37.63
C LYS A 89 17.87 4.14 -37.47
N LYS A 90 17.95 4.89 -38.58
CA LYS A 90 18.26 6.33 -38.56
C LYS A 90 17.18 7.10 -37.77
N ASN A 91 17.57 8.12 -36.99
CA ASN A 91 16.72 9.00 -36.16
C ASN A 91 16.26 8.42 -34.79
N VAL A 92 16.84 7.33 -34.32
CA VAL A 92 16.40 6.71 -33.05
C VAL A 92 16.77 7.55 -31.84
N LEU A 93 17.84 8.35 -31.87
CA LEU A 93 18.24 9.14 -30.69
C LEU A 93 17.14 10.16 -30.28
N LYS A 94 16.60 10.92 -31.25
CA LYS A 94 15.48 11.85 -31.00
C LYS A 94 14.25 11.12 -30.49
N GLN A 95 13.91 9.98 -31.12
CA GLN A 95 12.77 9.16 -30.71
C GLN A 95 13.00 8.54 -29.32
N THR A 96 14.24 8.17 -28.98
CA THR A 96 14.59 7.64 -27.67
C THR A 96 14.39 8.69 -26.58
N VAL A 97 14.90 9.91 -26.77
CA VAL A 97 14.71 11.00 -25.81
C VAL A 97 13.23 11.26 -25.56
N LEU A 98 12.43 11.33 -26.61
CA LEU A 98 10.97 11.49 -26.49
C LEU A 98 10.32 10.32 -25.74
N ASN A 99 10.72 9.08 -26.02
CA ASN A 99 10.19 7.90 -25.34
C ASN A 99 10.59 7.88 -23.86
N VAL A 100 11.81 8.31 -23.51
CA VAL A 100 12.25 8.42 -22.10
C VAL A 100 11.43 9.49 -21.37
N ILE A 101 11.27 10.67 -21.96
CA ILE A 101 10.44 11.74 -21.37
C ILE A 101 9.00 11.22 -21.17
N PHE A 102 8.44 10.52 -22.15
CA PHE A 102 7.11 9.96 -22.08
C PHE A 102 7.00 8.88 -20.99
N ALA A 103 8.00 7.98 -20.87
CA ALA A 103 8.04 6.95 -19.84
C ALA A 103 8.15 7.53 -18.42
N VAL A 104 8.97 8.57 -18.22
CA VAL A 104 9.07 9.29 -16.95
C VAL A 104 7.74 9.92 -16.59
N PHE A 105 7.14 10.64 -17.54
CA PHE A 105 5.85 11.28 -17.34
C PHE A 105 4.76 10.24 -17.00
N PHE A 106 4.70 9.16 -17.76
CA PHE A 106 3.74 8.06 -17.53
C PHE A 106 3.92 7.44 -16.14
N PHE A 107 5.17 7.15 -15.75
CA PHE A 107 5.45 6.55 -14.44
C PHE A 107 5.07 7.47 -13.28
N VAL A 108 5.44 8.75 -13.37
CA VAL A 108 5.08 9.75 -12.36
C VAL A 108 3.57 9.92 -12.27
N SER A 109 2.91 9.99 -13.41
CA SER A 109 1.45 10.13 -13.51
C SER A 109 0.73 8.92 -12.92
N ALA A 110 1.18 7.72 -13.26
CA ALA A 110 0.62 6.49 -12.71
C ALA A 110 0.86 6.38 -11.21
N ALA A 111 2.04 6.78 -10.71
CA ALA A 111 2.32 6.83 -9.28
C ALA A 111 1.37 7.78 -8.54
N VAL A 112 1.15 8.96 -9.09
CA VAL A 112 0.17 9.93 -8.53
C VAL A 112 -1.24 9.35 -8.55
N CYS A 113 -1.69 8.75 -9.67
CA CYS A 113 -3.01 8.13 -9.76
C CYS A 113 -3.23 7.04 -8.72
N VAL A 114 -2.22 6.19 -8.52
CA VAL A 114 -2.30 5.06 -7.57
C VAL A 114 -2.32 5.53 -6.12
N ILE A 115 -1.60 6.60 -5.81
CA ILE A 115 -1.65 7.23 -4.48
C ILE A 115 -3.05 7.80 -4.23
N ILE A 116 -3.65 8.40 -5.25
CA ILE A 116 -4.97 9.05 -5.18
C ILE A 116 -6.12 8.04 -5.18
N LEU A 117 -6.03 7.02 -6.03
CA LEU A 117 -7.04 6.00 -6.23
C LEU A 117 -6.45 4.61 -5.88
N PRO A 118 -6.41 4.25 -4.60
CA PRO A 118 -5.82 2.98 -4.21
C PRO A 118 -6.53 1.82 -4.90
N VAL A 119 -5.76 1.03 -5.63
CA VAL A 119 -6.26 -0.18 -6.28
C VAL A 119 -6.56 -1.21 -5.19
N PRO A 120 -7.75 -1.84 -5.19
CA PRO A 120 -8.06 -2.86 -4.21
C PRO A 120 -7.05 -4.01 -4.24
N GLY A 121 -6.36 -4.24 -3.15
CA GLY A 121 -5.45 -5.38 -2.99
C GLY A 121 -6.19 -6.69 -2.75
N PRO A 122 -5.47 -7.80 -2.53
CA PRO A 122 -6.09 -9.08 -2.22
C PRO A 122 -6.73 -9.06 -0.83
N LYS A 123 -7.77 -9.88 -0.67
CA LYS A 123 -8.42 -10.18 0.59
C LYS A 123 -7.86 -11.48 1.15
N LEU A 124 -7.56 -11.51 2.45
CA LEU A 124 -7.28 -12.76 3.13
C LEU A 124 -8.56 -13.60 3.21
N ALA A 125 -8.48 -14.87 2.85
CA ALA A 125 -9.60 -15.80 2.78
C ALA A 125 -9.35 -17.03 3.67
N ASN A 126 -10.42 -17.79 3.93
CA ASN A 126 -10.48 -18.91 4.89
C ASN A 126 -10.38 -18.47 6.36
N THR A 127 -11.06 -17.36 6.68
CA THR A 127 -10.99 -16.71 7.99
C THR A 127 -12.26 -16.85 8.83
N HIS A 128 -13.13 -17.81 8.52
CA HIS A 128 -14.48 -17.92 9.11
C HIS A 128 -14.49 -18.09 10.64
N SER A 129 -13.52 -18.85 11.19
CA SER A 129 -13.36 -19.07 12.62
C SER A 129 -12.53 -18.01 13.34
N HIS A 130 -12.13 -16.95 12.63
CA HIS A 130 -11.19 -15.96 13.13
C HIS A 130 -11.75 -14.55 13.07
N LYS A 131 -11.23 -13.67 13.92
CA LYS A 131 -11.27 -12.22 13.74
C LYS A 131 -10.01 -11.80 13.01
N VAL A 132 -10.18 -11.08 11.89
CA VAL A 132 -9.09 -10.47 11.12
C VAL A 132 -9.17 -8.97 11.36
N PHE A 133 -8.14 -8.38 11.92
CA PHE A 133 -8.26 -7.01 12.38
C PHE A 133 -7.00 -6.17 12.16
N ASP A 134 -7.21 -4.86 12.17
CA ASP A 134 -6.17 -3.84 12.10
C ASP A 134 -6.26 -2.93 13.34
N ILE A 135 -5.13 -2.74 14.02
CA ILE A 135 -5.09 -1.91 15.22
C ILE A 135 -4.59 -0.49 14.98
N HIS A 136 -4.13 -0.16 13.76
CA HIS A 136 -3.46 1.08 13.46
C HIS A 136 -3.88 1.62 12.10
N SER A 137 -4.78 2.57 12.10
CA SER A 137 -5.22 3.26 10.88
C SER A 137 -5.62 4.70 11.15
N HIS A 138 -5.41 5.56 10.15
CA HIS A 138 -5.67 6.99 10.23
C HIS A 138 -6.71 7.41 9.20
N THR A 139 -7.41 8.49 9.51
CA THR A 139 -8.33 9.14 8.59
C THR A 139 -7.95 10.60 8.40
N ILE A 140 -8.69 11.30 7.57
CA ILE A 140 -8.53 12.75 7.32
C ILE A 140 -8.52 13.61 8.61
N SER A 141 -8.88 13.05 9.74
CA SER A 141 -8.78 13.72 11.05
C SER A 141 -7.35 13.80 11.58
N SER A 142 -6.45 12.98 11.07
CA SER A 142 -5.00 13.08 11.27
C SER A 142 -4.39 14.04 10.26
N LYS A 143 -3.40 14.82 10.69
CA LYS A 143 -2.78 15.90 9.88
C LYS A 143 -2.04 15.42 8.62
N ASP A 144 -1.67 14.15 8.56
CA ASP A 144 -0.89 13.51 7.50
C ASP A 144 -1.67 12.41 6.74
N ALA A 145 -2.97 12.28 7.03
CA ALA A 145 -3.84 11.33 6.35
C ALA A 145 -4.84 12.05 5.41
N THR A 146 -5.21 11.36 4.32
CA THR A 146 -6.08 11.91 3.26
C THR A 146 -7.38 11.13 3.10
N GLY A 147 -7.50 9.95 3.70
CA GLY A 147 -8.66 9.07 3.54
C GLY A 147 -9.82 9.49 4.44
N PRO A 148 -11.01 9.81 3.92
CA PRO A 148 -12.19 9.98 4.77
C PRO A 148 -12.57 8.67 5.47
N VAL A 149 -13.21 8.77 6.63
CA VAL A 149 -13.64 7.62 7.44
C VAL A 149 -14.41 6.56 6.61
N LYS A 150 -15.31 7.01 5.74
CA LYS A 150 -16.07 6.12 4.85
C LYS A 150 -15.17 5.28 3.92
N SER A 151 -14.10 5.89 3.41
CA SER A 151 -13.11 5.16 2.59
C SER A 151 -12.33 4.14 3.41
N SER A 152 -11.95 4.49 4.63
CA SER A 152 -11.29 3.56 5.55
C SER A 152 -12.17 2.34 5.82
N ILE A 153 -13.45 2.55 6.15
CA ILE A 153 -14.44 1.47 6.37
C ILE A 153 -14.55 0.56 5.15
N ASN A 154 -14.75 1.14 3.97
CA ASN A 154 -14.91 0.38 2.73
C ASN A 154 -13.67 -0.43 2.37
N LEU A 155 -12.48 0.15 2.55
CA LEU A 155 -11.23 -0.51 2.20
C LEU A 155 -10.89 -1.64 3.18
N HIS A 156 -11.01 -1.43 4.49
CA HIS A 156 -10.82 -2.50 5.47
C HIS A 156 -11.73 -3.70 5.16
N SER A 157 -13.03 -3.46 4.90
CA SER A 157 -13.96 -4.51 4.52
C SER A 157 -13.54 -5.24 3.23
N LYS A 158 -13.14 -4.49 2.19
CA LYS A 158 -12.68 -5.06 0.91
C LYS A 158 -11.43 -5.92 1.07
N HIS A 159 -10.52 -5.57 1.99
CA HIS A 159 -9.29 -6.32 2.25
C HIS A 159 -9.44 -7.47 3.23
N GLY A 160 -10.66 -7.71 3.72
CA GLY A 160 -10.99 -8.87 4.54
C GLY A 160 -10.84 -8.67 6.05
N PHE A 161 -10.65 -7.44 6.48
CA PHE A 161 -10.72 -7.13 7.91
C PHE A 161 -12.15 -7.25 8.40
N THR A 162 -12.32 -7.97 9.50
CA THR A 162 -13.61 -8.08 10.20
C THR A 162 -13.77 -6.99 11.25
N ASN A 163 -12.67 -6.37 11.66
CA ASN A 163 -12.63 -5.33 12.67
C ASN A 163 -11.44 -4.40 12.41
N PHE A 164 -11.54 -3.16 12.85
CA PHE A 164 -10.38 -2.26 12.87
C PHE A 164 -10.54 -1.13 13.89
N PHE A 165 -9.42 -0.52 14.27
CA PHE A 165 -9.36 0.65 15.13
C PHE A 165 -9.05 1.90 14.30
N ILE A 166 -9.70 3.01 14.62
CA ILE A 166 -9.31 4.33 14.13
C ILE A 166 -8.44 4.97 15.21
N THR A 167 -7.17 5.20 14.88
CA THR A 167 -6.12 5.64 15.82
C THR A 167 -5.47 6.93 15.35
N GLU A 168 -6.27 8.00 15.31
CA GLU A 168 -5.80 9.31 14.86
C GLU A 168 -4.62 9.82 15.70
N HIS A 169 -3.77 10.64 15.08
CA HIS A 169 -2.70 11.33 15.80
C HIS A 169 -3.27 12.40 16.74
N ASP A 170 -3.04 12.23 18.03
CA ASP A 170 -3.36 13.17 19.08
C ASP A 170 -4.80 13.73 19.04
N ASN A 171 -5.76 12.92 18.56
CA ASN A 171 -7.17 13.26 18.58
C ASN A 171 -8.06 12.01 18.37
N VAL A 172 -9.36 12.15 18.64
CA VAL A 172 -10.38 11.10 18.45
C VAL A 172 -11.50 11.53 17.50
N LYS A 173 -11.24 12.54 16.66
CA LYS A 173 -12.26 13.14 15.79
C LYS A 173 -12.74 12.14 14.72
N GLY A 174 -11.86 11.34 14.14
CA GLY A 174 -12.20 10.36 13.11
C GLY A 174 -13.30 9.42 13.57
N PHE A 175 -13.18 8.85 14.75
CA PHE A 175 -14.20 7.96 15.32
C PHE A 175 -15.54 8.67 15.56
N LYS A 176 -15.51 9.96 15.99
CA LYS A 176 -16.74 10.75 16.22
C LYS A 176 -17.54 11.00 14.95
N THR A 177 -16.88 11.04 13.78
CA THR A 177 -17.52 11.32 12.48
C THR A 177 -18.13 10.09 11.82
N ILE A 178 -18.04 8.90 12.44
CA ILE A 178 -18.67 7.69 11.90
C ILE A 178 -20.19 7.88 11.87
N PRO A 179 -20.85 7.71 10.71
CA PRO A 179 -22.31 7.80 10.63
C PRO A 179 -23.00 6.79 11.54
N HIS A 180 -24.08 7.17 12.20
CA HIS A 180 -24.78 6.31 13.16
C HIS A 180 -25.29 4.99 12.54
N ASN A 181 -25.69 5.01 11.28
CA ASN A 181 -26.12 3.81 10.54
C ASN A 181 -24.97 2.87 10.17
N VAL A 182 -23.71 3.28 10.34
CA VAL A 182 -22.49 2.51 10.06
C VAL A 182 -21.76 2.16 11.35
N LYS A 183 -22.12 2.79 12.47
CA LYS A 183 -21.58 2.43 13.80
C LYS A 183 -22.06 1.02 14.17
N ASN A 184 -21.36 0.03 13.68
CA ASN A 184 -21.44 -1.32 14.21
C ASN A 184 -20.41 -1.40 15.33
N GLU A 185 -20.84 -1.43 16.58
CA GLU A 185 -19.98 -1.50 17.77
C GLU A 185 -19.02 -2.70 17.75
N ASP A 186 -19.33 -3.70 16.92
CA ASP A 186 -18.51 -4.89 16.77
C ASP A 186 -17.53 -4.83 15.57
N TYR A 187 -17.56 -3.76 14.76
CA TYR A 187 -16.70 -3.66 13.57
C TYR A 187 -15.62 -2.59 13.69
N ILE A 188 -15.95 -1.41 14.24
CA ILE A 188 -15.04 -0.27 14.33
C ILE A 188 -14.87 0.11 15.80
N PHE A 189 -13.63 0.18 16.24
CA PHE A 189 -13.27 0.53 17.60
C PHE A 189 -12.55 1.88 17.67
N PRO A 190 -12.78 2.65 18.74
CA PRO A 190 -12.01 3.86 19.00
C PRO A 190 -10.60 3.52 19.47
N GLY A 191 -9.65 4.26 18.95
CA GLY A 191 -8.27 4.25 19.41
C GLY A 191 -7.65 5.63 19.22
N ILE A 192 -6.40 5.76 19.59
CA ILE A 192 -5.61 6.98 19.38
C ILE A 192 -4.13 6.62 19.36
N GLN A 193 -3.37 7.30 18.51
CA GLN A 193 -1.92 7.30 18.59
C GLN A 193 -1.46 8.58 19.29
N ILE A 194 -0.94 8.42 20.50
CA ILE A 194 -0.47 9.52 21.34
C ILE A 194 1.05 9.53 21.37
N ARG A 195 1.63 10.72 21.30
CA ARG A 195 3.03 10.94 21.60
C ARG A 195 3.19 11.41 23.04
N THR A 196 3.93 10.63 23.84
CA THR A 196 4.21 10.95 25.25
C THR A 196 5.16 12.14 25.37
N THR A 197 5.29 12.71 26.57
CA THR A 197 6.26 13.80 26.85
C THR A 197 7.72 13.34 26.64
N ASP A 198 8.00 12.05 26.81
CA ASP A 198 9.31 11.42 26.51
C ASP A 198 9.51 11.17 25.00
N GLY A 199 8.55 11.57 24.16
CA GLY A 199 8.65 11.44 22.71
C GLY A 199 8.32 10.05 22.14
N ILE A 200 7.78 9.13 22.96
CA ILE A 200 7.42 7.77 22.58
C ILE A 200 6.00 7.78 22.00
N SER A 201 5.77 7.07 20.90
CA SER A 201 4.42 6.87 20.36
C SER A 201 3.78 5.63 20.95
N ILE A 202 2.52 5.74 21.41
CA ILE A 202 1.72 4.64 21.96
C ILE A 202 0.35 4.64 21.30
N LEU A 203 -0.13 3.47 20.88
CA LEU A 203 -1.52 3.24 20.52
C LEU A 203 -2.31 2.92 21.78
N LEU A 204 -3.33 3.70 22.07
CA LEU A 204 -4.34 3.34 23.07
C LEU A 204 -5.57 2.82 22.34
N LEU A 205 -5.96 1.59 22.63
CA LEU A 205 -7.08 0.89 22.02
C LEU A 205 -8.21 0.78 23.03
N SER A 206 -9.44 1.10 22.66
CA SER A 206 -10.57 1.10 23.57
C SER A 206 -11.80 0.42 22.99
N LYS A 207 -12.63 -0.17 23.85
CA LYS A 207 -13.96 -0.66 23.48
C LYS A 207 -14.98 0.48 23.37
N LYS A 208 -14.79 1.53 24.16
CA LYS A 208 -15.72 2.65 24.29
C LYS A 208 -15.06 3.97 23.92
N GLN A 209 -15.86 4.90 23.45
CA GLN A 209 -15.39 6.24 23.15
C GLN A 209 -14.84 6.92 24.42
N PHE A 210 -13.78 7.70 24.26
CA PHE A 210 -13.07 8.41 25.32
C PHE A 210 -12.71 9.84 24.87
N LYS A 211 -12.17 10.63 25.78
CA LYS A 211 -11.70 11.99 25.53
C LYS A 211 -10.18 12.00 25.42
N TYR A 212 -9.64 12.68 24.40
CA TYR A 212 -8.20 12.83 24.21
C TYR A 212 -7.55 13.62 25.35
N GLU A 213 -8.23 14.65 25.83
CA GLU A 213 -7.77 15.57 26.86
C GLU A 213 -7.35 14.87 28.17
N ASP A 214 -7.94 13.70 28.43
CA ASP A 214 -7.59 12.88 29.61
C ASP A 214 -6.15 12.32 29.56
N PHE A 215 -5.58 12.20 28.34
CA PHE A 215 -4.32 11.49 28.09
C PHE A 215 -3.17 12.41 27.67
N GLN A 216 -3.41 13.72 27.56
CA GLN A 216 -2.39 14.70 27.16
C GLN A 216 -1.29 14.84 28.23
N GLU A 217 -0.10 15.29 27.77
CA GLU A 217 1.03 15.71 28.62
C GLU A 217 1.46 14.67 29.66
N LYS A 218 1.45 13.39 29.30
CA LYS A 218 1.87 12.28 30.17
C LYS A 218 3.16 11.64 29.65
N ASN A 219 4.00 11.22 30.61
CA ASN A 219 5.08 10.29 30.31
C ASN A 219 4.51 8.88 30.05
N ILE A 220 5.36 7.93 29.67
CA ILE A 220 4.89 6.62 29.25
C ILE A 220 4.24 5.83 30.39
N GLU A 221 4.80 5.88 31.60
CA GLU A 221 4.29 5.16 32.77
C GLU A 221 2.93 5.68 33.22
N GLU A 222 2.78 7.01 33.28
CA GLU A 222 1.50 7.69 33.60
C GLU A 222 0.43 7.38 32.55
N LEU A 223 0.80 7.42 31.25
CA LEU A 223 -0.11 7.17 30.15
C LEU A 223 -0.65 5.75 30.19
N ILE A 224 0.22 4.74 30.36
CA ILE A 224 -0.18 3.33 30.39
C ILE A 224 -1.00 3.03 31.62
N THR A 225 -0.59 3.53 32.81
CA THR A 225 -1.34 3.36 34.04
C THR A 225 -2.76 3.90 33.89
N LEU A 226 -2.92 5.09 33.36
CA LEU A 226 -4.24 5.70 33.14
C LEU A 226 -5.06 4.91 32.09
N ALA A 227 -4.43 4.46 31.02
CA ALA A 227 -5.09 3.65 29.98
C ALA A 227 -5.67 2.37 30.61
N HIS A 228 -4.89 1.67 31.42
CA HIS A 228 -5.35 0.46 32.12
C HIS A 228 -6.48 0.74 33.13
N LEU A 229 -6.40 1.83 33.88
CA LEU A 229 -7.49 2.25 34.78
C LEU A 229 -8.80 2.51 34.01
N LYS A 230 -8.72 2.99 32.78
CA LYS A 230 -9.87 3.18 31.89
C LYS A 230 -10.24 1.92 31.10
N GLY A 231 -9.59 0.78 31.33
CA GLY A 231 -9.84 -0.50 30.67
C GLY A 231 -9.39 -0.55 29.21
N MET A 232 -8.44 0.29 28.81
CA MET A 232 -7.85 0.33 27.48
C MET A 232 -6.60 -0.56 27.40
N LEU A 233 -6.17 -0.88 26.17
CA LEU A 233 -4.90 -1.55 25.89
C LEU A 233 -3.90 -0.53 25.34
N ALA A 234 -2.63 -0.70 25.74
CA ALA A 234 -1.51 0.13 25.32
C ALA A 234 -0.53 -0.69 24.44
N VAL A 235 -0.38 -0.33 23.18
CA VAL A 235 0.47 -1.05 22.21
C VAL A 235 1.53 -0.12 21.66
N VAL A 236 2.76 -0.60 21.51
CA VAL A 236 3.87 0.17 20.93
C VAL A 236 3.86 0.01 19.42
N PRO A 237 3.58 1.09 18.64
CA PRO A 237 3.65 1.06 17.20
C PRO A 237 5.08 1.24 16.72
N HIS A 238 5.43 0.67 15.57
CA HIS A 238 6.68 0.89 14.80
C HIS A 238 7.92 1.30 15.65
N TRP A 239 8.21 0.56 16.71
CA TRP A 239 9.29 0.83 17.67
C TRP A 239 10.65 1.11 16.99
N TRP A 240 10.91 0.50 15.87
CA TRP A 240 12.17 0.62 15.09
C TRP A 240 12.37 1.96 14.36
N LYS A 241 11.37 2.83 14.37
CA LYS A 241 11.35 4.07 13.53
C LYS A 241 12.20 5.20 14.10
N TRP A 242 12.28 5.32 15.40
CA TRP A 242 12.89 6.46 16.10
C TRP A 242 13.93 5.98 17.10
N ASN A 243 14.63 6.93 17.75
CA ASN A 243 15.45 6.64 18.94
C ASN A 243 14.53 6.28 20.12
N ASN A 244 13.83 5.16 20.02
CA ASN A 244 12.98 4.67 21.09
C ASN A 244 13.82 4.09 22.23
N PRO A 245 13.31 4.07 23.46
CA PRO A 245 13.99 3.48 24.57
C PRO A 245 14.15 1.96 24.37
N PRO A 246 15.03 1.30 25.13
CA PRO A 246 15.14 -0.15 25.12
C PRO A 246 13.77 -0.82 25.31
N LEU A 247 13.53 -1.94 24.62
CA LEU A 247 12.28 -2.68 24.71
C LEU A 247 11.90 -3.02 26.16
N GLN A 248 12.88 -3.36 27.01
CA GLN A 248 12.62 -3.69 28.42
C GLN A 248 11.99 -2.53 29.18
N LYS A 249 12.40 -1.27 28.94
CA LYS A 249 11.77 -0.10 29.56
C LYS A 249 10.28 -0.01 29.25
N LEU A 250 9.90 -0.33 28.01
CA LEU A 250 8.49 -0.34 27.58
C LEU A 250 7.70 -1.47 28.22
N VAL A 251 8.33 -2.64 28.37
CA VAL A 251 7.75 -3.78 29.10
C VAL A 251 7.52 -3.42 30.57
N ASP A 252 8.52 -2.81 31.21
CA ASP A 252 8.45 -2.41 32.63
C ASP A 252 7.37 -1.32 32.86
N ALA A 253 7.14 -0.47 31.87
CA ALA A 253 6.04 0.50 31.90
C ALA A 253 4.64 -0.15 31.73
N GLY A 254 4.58 -1.44 31.38
CA GLY A 254 3.35 -2.23 31.38
C GLY A 254 2.62 -2.26 30.04
N VAL A 255 3.29 -2.10 28.89
CA VAL A 255 2.63 -2.23 27.56
C VAL A 255 1.99 -3.60 27.38
N ASP A 256 0.88 -3.66 26.64
CA ASP A 256 0.15 -4.90 26.34
C ASP A 256 0.70 -5.66 25.12
N GLY A 257 1.46 -4.97 24.26
CA GLY A 257 2.02 -5.57 23.05
C GLY A 257 2.82 -4.63 22.19
N PHE A 258 3.33 -5.19 21.10
CA PHE A 258 4.16 -4.48 20.10
C PHE A 258 3.71 -4.77 18.69
N GLU A 259 3.85 -3.81 17.80
CA GLU A 259 3.86 -4.11 16.37
C GLU A 259 5.15 -4.84 15.99
N ILE A 260 5.03 -5.94 15.26
CA ILE A 260 6.13 -6.68 14.65
C ILE A 260 6.17 -6.49 13.12
N TYR A 261 5.16 -5.84 12.57
CA TYR A 261 5.05 -5.45 11.17
C TYR A 261 4.12 -4.25 11.02
N ASN A 262 4.52 -3.29 10.15
CA ASN A 262 3.73 -2.10 9.86
C ASN A 262 3.85 -1.77 8.37
N CYS A 263 2.73 -1.59 7.65
CA CYS A 263 2.75 -1.30 6.22
C CYS A 263 3.29 0.10 5.90
N GLY A 264 3.10 1.06 6.78
CA GLY A 264 3.59 2.44 6.63
C GLY A 264 5.11 2.53 6.84
N TYR A 265 5.66 1.69 7.74
CA TYR A 265 7.06 1.68 8.14
C TYR A 265 7.69 0.28 7.99
N ARG A 266 7.98 -0.10 6.76
CA ARG A 266 8.37 -1.46 6.36
C ARG A 266 9.82 -1.82 6.63
N TYR A 267 10.64 -0.88 7.13
CA TYR A 267 12.10 -1.09 7.36
C TYR A 267 12.41 -1.71 8.72
N LEU A 268 11.72 -2.78 9.05
CA LEU A 268 12.10 -3.59 10.19
C LEU A 268 13.03 -4.70 9.71
N SER A 269 14.31 -4.69 10.14
CA SER A 269 15.22 -5.80 9.87
C SER A 269 14.75 -7.06 10.58
N ASP A 270 15.13 -8.21 10.05
CA ASP A 270 14.73 -9.49 10.64
C ASP A 270 15.29 -9.65 12.06
N GLU A 271 16.51 -9.14 12.32
CA GLU A 271 17.12 -9.15 13.65
C GLU A 271 16.30 -8.33 14.66
N LYS A 272 15.91 -7.10 14.31
CA LYS A 272 15.06 -6.27 15.18
C LYS A 272 13.68 -6.86 15.38
N ARG A 273 13.12 -7.50 14.36
CA ARG A 273 11.84 -8.20 14.49
C ARG A 273 11.95 -9.36 15.47
N GLU A 274 12.99 -10.15 15.36
CA GLU A 274 13.25 -11.26 16.29
C GLU A 274 13.47 -10.77 17.73
N GLU A 275 14.15 -9.64 17.93
CA GLU A 275 14.30 -9.01 19.22
C GLU A 275 12.92 -8.69 19.86
N ILE A 276 12.02 -8.06 19.09
CA ILE A 276 10.66 -7.76 19.56
C ILE A 276 9.88 -9.05 19.83
N ILE A 277 9.94 -10.04 18.94
CA ILE A 277 9.24 -11.32 19.10
C ILE A 277 9.71 -12.03 20.37
N ASN A 278 11.02 -12.05 20.63
CA ASN A 278 11.60 -12.71 21.79
C ASN A 278 11.17 -12.03 23.10
N ILE A 279 11.17 -10.70 23.15
CA ILE A 279 10.71 -10.00 24.35
C ILE A 279 9.21 -10.17 24.58
N CYS A 280 8.40 -10.19 23.53
CA CYS A 280 6.97 -10.47 23.62
C CYS A 280 6.71 -11.87 24.15
N LYS A 281 7.38 -12.89 23.62
CA LYS A 281 7.25 -14.28 24.09
C LYS A 281 7.66 -14.43 25.57
N LYS A 282 8.78 -13.81 25.97
CA LYS A 282 9.29 -13.84 27.34
C LYS A 282 8.32 -13.24 28.35
N ASN A 283 7.62 -12.17 27.97
CA ASN A 283 6.76 -11.38 28.88
C ASN A 283 5.25 -11.58 28.62
N ASN A 284 4.86 -12.57 27.83
CA ASN A 284 3.47 -12.85 27.45
C ASN A 284 2.73 -11.61 26.90
N LEU A 285 3.39 -10.89 25.98
CA LEU A 285 2.85 -9.72 25.31
C LEU A 285 2.28 -10.06 23.94
N MET A 286 1.24 -9.34 23.51
CA MET A 286 0.64 -9.51 22.20
C MET A 286 1.54 -8.98 21.09
N MET A 287 1.49 -9.63 19.92
CA MET A 287 2.21 -9.23 18.72
C MET A 287 1.24 -8.85 17.62
N PHE A 288 1.41 -7.68 17.03
CA PHE A 288 0.51 -7.13 16.05
C PHE A 288 1.21 -6.84 14.71
N GLY A 289 0.48 -7.03 13.64
CA GLY A 289 0.78 -6.44 12.34
C GLY A 289 -0.30 -5.45 11.98
N SER A 290 0.06 -4.28 11.49
CA SER A 290 -0.88 -3.21 11.22
C SER A 290 -0.68 -2.56 9.85
N THR A 291 -1.71 -1.87 9.38
CA THR A 291 -1.65 -1.18 8.09
C THR A 291 -1.01 0.19 8.21
N ASP A 292 -1.21 0.89 9.30
CA ASP A 292 -0.82 2.29 9.46
C ASP A 292 -1.28 3.13 8.24
N TRP A 293 -2.52 2.87 7.82
CA TRP A 293 -3.06 3.43 6.59
C TRP A 293 -3.46 4.88 6.77
N HIS A 294 -3.00 5.75 5.88
CA HIS A 294 -3.20 7.19 5.91
C HIS A 294 -4.07 7.70 4.75
N GLY A 295 -4.91 6.85 4.16
CA GLY A 295 -5.73 7.21 3.01
C GLY A 295 -5.01 7.01 1.67
N TYR A 296 -3.75 6.62 1.68
CA TYR A 296 -2.91 6.33 0.53
C TYR A 296 -1.99 5.15 0.82
N GLY A 297 -1.40 4.59 -0.25
CA GLY A 297 -0.48 3.46 -0.13
C GLY A 297 -1.18 2.13 0.03
N TYR A 298 -0.40 1.12 0.43
CA TYR A 298 -0.79 -0.28 0.39
C TYR A 298 -1.33 -0.77 1.72
N MET A 299 -2.56 -1.29 1.72
CA MET A 299 -3.24 -1.78 2.92
C MET A 299 -3.20 -3.32 3.06
N SER A 300 -3.14 -4.08 1.96
CA SER A 300 -3.37 -5.52 1.98
C SER A 300 -2.09 -6.36 1.97
N ASN A 301 -1.19 -6.11 2.89
CA ASN A 301 0.06 -6.86 3.04
C ASN A 301 0.21 -7.54 4.40
N VAL A 302 -0.62 -7.17 5.36
CA VAL A 302 -0.58 -7.71 6.71
C VAL A 302 -1.99 -7.86 7.27
N TRP A 303 -2.20 -8.92 8.03
CA TRP A 303 -3.43 -9.20 8.76
C TRP A 303 -3.07 -9.77 10.13
N THR A 304 -3.58 -9.15 11.19
CA THR A 304 -3.53 -9.75 12.53
C THR A 304 -4.79 -10.58 12.72
N ILE A 305 -4.62 -11.78 13.25
CA ILE A 305 -5.69 -12.77 13.39
C ILE A 305 -5.76 -13.25 14.83
N ALA A 306 -6.98 -13.28 15.36
CA ALA A 306 -7.32 -13.92 16.62
C ALA A 306 -8.37 -15.02 16.42
N ASP A 307 -8.24 -16.12 17.14
CA ASP A 307 -9.26 -17.16 17.21
C ASP A 307 -10.48 -16.62 17.97
N LYS A 308 -11.69 -16.93 17.53
CA LYS A 308 -12.93 -16.43 18.16
C LYS A 308 -13.18 -17.06 19.54
N ASN A 309 -12.84 -18.32 19.73
CA ASN A 309 -12.98 -19.07 21.00
C ASN A 309 -14.33 -18.87 21.71
N GLY A 310 -15.41 -18.72 20.94
CA GLY A 310 -16.75 -18.43 21.45
C GLY A 310 -17.08 -16.95 21.67
N GLU A 311 -16.07 -16.09 21.77
CA GLU A 311 -16.26 -14.64 21.87
C GLU A 311 -16.53 -13.99 20.52
N THR A 312 -17.44 -13.03 20.49
CA THR A 312 -17.81 -12.30 19.29
C THR A 312 -17.15 -10.92 19.21
N ASN A 313 -16.91 -10.28 20.35
CA ASN A 313 -16.33 -8.94 20.40
C ASN A 313 -14.80 -9.00 20.40
N LEU A 314 -14.16 -8.35 19.43
CA LEU A 314 -12.70 -8.35 19.29
C LEU A 314 -12.00 -7.81 20.54
N PHE A 315 -12.50 -6.72 21.14
CA PHE A 315 -11.82 -6.08 22.27
C PHE A 315 -11.78 -7.01 23.50
N ASP A 316 -12.85 -7.76 23.74
CA ASP A 316 -12.89 -8.73 24.84
C ASP A 316 -11.92 -9.88 24.58
N ILE A 317 -11.79 -10.34 23.33
CA ILE A 317 -10.76 -11.29 22.90
C ILE A 317 -9.35 -10.74 23.24
N LEU A 318 -9.04 -9.51 22.84
CA LEU A 318 -7.71 -8.91 23.06
C LEU A 318 -7.39 -8.75 24.56
N ARG A 319 -8.38 -8.43 25.38
CA ARG A 319 -8.19 -8.34 26.86
C ARG A 319 -7.78 -9.66 27.51
N SER A 320 -8.13 -10.79 26.94
CA SER A 320 -7.66 -12.10 27.41
C SER A 320 -6.21 -12.40 27.04
N LYS A 321 -5.52 -11.46 26.36
CA LYS A 321 -4.14 -11.60 25.83
C LYS A 321 -3.95 -12.89 25.04
N PRO A 322 -4.73 -13.10 23.96
CA PRO A 322 -4.67 -14.34 23.19
C PRO A 322 -3.35 -14.41 22.40
N GLN A 323 -2.99 -15.63 22.03
CA GLN A 323 -1.94 -15.81 21.02
C GLN A 323 -2.45 -15.37 19.67
N LEU A 324 -1.88 -14.30 19.15
CA LEU A 324 -2.22 -13.74 17.85
C LEU A 324 -1.32 -14.31 16.74
N LYS A 325 -1.86 -14.41 15.52
CA LYS A 325 -1.07 -14.72 14.32
C LYS A 325 -0.94 -13.44 13.49
N VAL A 326 0.26 -13.11 13.07
CA VAL A 326 0.52 -12.00 12.16
C VAL A 326 0.88 -12.57 10.81
N ILE A 327 -0.07 -12.48 9.87
CA ILE A 327 0.08 -13.01 8.52
C ILE A 327 0.49 -11.90 7.57
N VAL A 328 1.57 -12.13 6.84
CA VAL A 328 2.10 -11.18 5.86
C VAL A 328 2.17 -11.81 4.49
N HIS A 329 1.76 -11.05 3.48
CA HIS A 329 2.01 -11.38 2.10
C HIS A 329 3.44 -10.95 1.73
N ASN A 330 4.36 -11.91 1.73
CA ASN A 330 5.74 -11.65 1.35
C ASN A 330 5.89 -11.62 -0.17
N ASN A 331 5.60 -10.47 -0.77
CA ASN A 331 5.82 -10.22 -2.19
C ASN A 331 7.14 -9.47 -2.47
N LYS A 332 7.96 -9.30 -1.44
CA LYS A 332 9.23 -8.58 -1.52
C LYS A 332 10.41 -9.55 -1.56
N GLY A 333 11.27 -9.37 -2.55
CA GLY A 333 12.62 -9.88 -2.49
C GLY A 333 13.53 -8.96 -1.66
N SER A 334 14.71 -9.44 -1.32
CA SER A 334 15.71 -8.65 -0.61
C SER A 334 15.98 -7.33 -1.34
N GLN A 335 16.08 -6.24 -0.57
CA GLN A 335 16.47 -4.94 -1.09
C GLN A 335 17.98 -4.90 -1.20
N SER A 336 18.49 -5.12 -2.40
CA SER A 336 19.91 -5.05 -2.69
C SER A 336 20.19 -3.98 -3.76
N ALA A 337 21.40 -3.44 -3.80
CA ALA A 337 21.82 -2.54 -4.86
C ALA A 337 21.63 -3.15 -6.25
N VAL A 338 21.85 -4.47 -6.39
CA VAL A 338 21.63 -5.21 -7.64
C VAL A 338 20.16 -5.17 -8.05
N ARG A 339 19.24 -5.32 -7.10
CA ARG A 339 17.82 -5.20 -7.37
C ARG A 339 17.46 -3.82 -7.91
N TYR A 340 17.95 -2.75 -7.31
CA TYR A 340 17.65 -1.39 -7.80
C TYR A 340 18.18 -1.15 -9.21
N VAL A 341 19.34 -1.70 -9.58
CA VAL A 341 19.85 -1.57 -10.94
C VAL A 341 19.00 -2.34 -11.95
N PHE A 342 18.52 -3.53 -11.57
CA PHE A 342 17.74 -4.44 -12.45
C PHE A 342 16.25 -4.46 -12.11
N GLU A 343 15.71 -3.41 -11.51
CA GLU A 343 14.32 -3.36 -11.01
C GLU A 343 13.27 -3.79 -12.03
N PRO A 344 13.29 -3.41 -13.33
CA PRO A 344 12.29 -3.88 -14.30
C PRO A 344 12.23 -5.41 -14.45
N PHE A 345 13.40 -6.06 -14.40
CA PHE A 345 13.49 -7.53 -14.52
C PHE A 345 13.03 -8.21 -13.23
N PHE A 346 13.42 -7.68 -12.08
CA PHE A 346 12.93 -8.17 -10.79
C PHE A 346 11.43 -7.95 -10.62
N ALA A 347 10.90 -6.80 -11.03
CA ALA A 347 9.47 -6.52 -11.01
C ALA A 347 8.70 -7.58 -11.83
N PHE A 348 9.18 -7.90 -13.02
CA PHE A 348 8.60 -8.93 -13.87
C PHE A 348 8.74 -10.33 -13.26
N TYR A 349 9.91 -10.69 -12.74
CA TYR A 349 10.15 -11.96 -12.06
C TYR A 349 9.20 -12.13 -10.86
N TYR A 350 9.07 -11.13 -9.99
CA TYR A 350 8.17 -11.18 -8.84
C TYR A 350 6.70 -11.17 -9.26
N TYR A 351 6.36 -10.51 -10.34
CA TYR A 351 5.03 -10.61 -10.91
C TYR A 351 4.70 -12.05 -11.29
N ILE A 352 5.57 -12.71 -12.05
CA ILE A 352 5.38 -14.11 -12.45
C ILE A 352 5.33 -15.04 -11.23
N LYS A 353 6.24 -14.85 -10.26
CA LYS A 353 6.33 -15.69 -9.07
C LYS A 353 5.12 -15.56 -8.14
N ASN A 354 4.55 -14.37 -7.98
CA ASN A 354 3.56 -14.06 -6.95
C ASN A 354 2.12 -13.97 -7.49
N THR A 355 1.94 -14.12 -8.80
CA THR A 355 0.65 -13.95 -9.46
C THR A 355 0.09 -15.30 -9.90
N GLN A 356 -1.19 -15.56 -9.64
CA GLN A 356 -1.87 -16.77 -10.10
C GLN A 356 -1.87 -16.84 -11.64
N MET A 357 -1.72 -18.03 -12.19
CA MET A 357 -1.64 -18.31 -13.63
C MET A 357 -2.72 -17.60 -14.47
N LYS A 358 -3.96 -17.57 -13.99
CA LYS A 358 -5.08 -16.91 -14.68
C LYS A 358 -4.87 -15.42 -14.92
N TYR A 359 -4.19 -14.72 -14.02
CA TYR A 359 -3.88 -13.30 -14.17
C TYR A 359 -2.67 -13.08 -15.09
N VAL A 360 -1.67 -13.97 -15.03
CA VAL A 360 -0.54 -13.95 -15.97
C VAL A 360 -1.05 -14.17 -17.40
N LEU A 361 -1.98 -15.10 -17.59
CA LEU A 361 -2.62 -15.32 -18.88
C LEU A 361 -3.42 -14.09 -19.34
N SER A 362 -4.23 -13.51 -18.45
CA SER A 362 -4.97 -12.27 -18.72
C SER A 362 -4.05 -11.11 -19.12
N PHE A 363 -2.91 -10.95 -18.42
CA PHE A 363 -1.91 -9.94 -18.78
C PHE A 363 -1.49 -10.08 -20.25
N TYR A 364 -1.12 -11.27 -20.68
CA TYR A 364 -0.67 -11.49 -22.06
C TYR A 364 -1.80 -11.38 -23.09
N MET A 365 -3.02 -11.79 -22.74
CA MET A 365 -4.17 -11.64 -23.64
C MET A 365 -4.48 -10.16 -23.90
N ILE A 366 -4.56 -9.35 -22.85
CA ILE A 366 -4.84 -7.93 -22.95
C ILE A 366 -3.67 -7.20 -23.63
N PHE A 367 -2.42 -7.50 -23.23
CA PHE A 367 -1.24 -6.94 -23.88
C PHE A 367 -1.15 -7.31 -25.37
N GLY A 368 -1.45 -8.56 -25.72
CA GLY A 368 -1.51 -9.03 -27.09
C GLY A 368 -2.59 -8.33 -27.91
N PHE A 369 -3.77 -8.12 -27.33
CA PHE A 369 -4.85 -7.36 -27.95
C PHE A 369 -4.41 -5.94 -28.27
N PHE A 370 -3.80 -5.22 -27.31
CA PHE A 370 -3.25 -3.90 -27.56
C PHE A 370 -2.12 -3.91 -28.58
N ALA A 371 -1.23 -4.91 -28.52
CA ALA A 371 -0.15 -5.05 -29.52
C ALA A 371 -0.71 -5.20 -30.94
N VAL A 372 -1.76 -6.01 -31.12
CA VAL A 372 -2.43 -6.16 -32.42
C VAL A 372 -3.01 -4.82 -32.87
N ILE A 373 -3.73 -4.10 -32.00
CA ILE A 373 -4.27 -2.76 -32.30
C ILE A 373 -3.13 -1.82 -32.72
N PHE A 374 -2.02 -1.79 -31.99
CA PHE A 374 -0.84 -0.97 -32.32
C PHE A 374 -0.18 -1.34 -33.66
N PHE A 375 -0.31 -2.58 -34.09
CA PHE A 375 0.21 -3.01 -35.39
C PHE A 375 -0.69 -2.64 -36.57
N TYR A 376 -2.01 -2.59 -36.35
CA TYR A 376 -3.00 -2.33 -37.41
C TYR A 376 -3.41 -0.85 -37.53
N TYR A 377 -3.30 -0.08 -36.44
CA TYR A 377 -3.69 1.32 -36.44
C TYR A 377 -2.48 2.25 -36.34
N ASP A 378 -2.61 3.45 -36.87
CA ASP A 378 -1.57 4.48 -36.73
C ASP A 378 -1.33 4.76 -35.24
N ILE A 379 -0.12 4.44 -34.77
CA ILE A 379 0.32 4.63 -33.40
C ILE A 379 0.07 6.07 -32.90
N LYS A 380 0.09 7.06 -33.83
CA LYS A 380 -0.15 8.46 -33.51
C LYS A 380 -1.60 8.71 -33.06
N ILE A 381 -2.58 8.04 -33.68
CA ILE A 381 -4.00 8.14 -33.31
C ILE A 381 -4.20 7.54 -31.93
N LEU A 382 -3.61 6.37 -31.68
CA LEU A 382 -3.72 5.70 -30.38
C LEU A 382 -3.06 6.49 -29.25
N ILE A 383 -1.88 7.05 -29.48
CA ILE A 383 -1.22 7.96 -28.54
C ILE A 383 -2.13 9.14 -28.23
N ARG A 384 -2.79 9.73 -29.22
CA ARG A 384 -3.71 10.86 -29.03
C ARG A 384 -4.92 10.47 -28.17
N ILE A 385 -5.55 9.31 -28.45
CA ILE A 385 -6.70 8.82 -27.69
C ILE A 385 -6.30 8.55 -26.23
N PHE A 386 -5.22 7.82 -26.01
CA PHE A 386 -4.73 7.55 -24.64
C PHE A 386 -4.36 8.85 -23.93
N SER A 387 -3.77 9.79 -24.64
CA SER A 387 -3.42 11.09 -24.14
C SER A 387 -4.63 11.88 -23.68
N LEU A 388 -5.68 11.87 -24.47
CA LEU A 388 -6.94 12.55 -24.14
C LEU A 388 -7.59 11.89 -22.92
N ILE A 389 -7.66 10.56 -22.87
CA ILE A 389 -8.21 9.82 -21.72
C ILE A 389 -7.42 10.16 -20.45
N PHE A 390 -6.09 10.18 -20.52
CA PHE A 390 -5.24 10.57 -19.41
C PHE A 390 -5.46 12.01 -18.96
N ALA A 391 -5.54 12.96 -19.91
CA ALA A 391 -5.78 14.37 -19.57
C ALA A 391 -7.12 14.55 -18.86
N VAL A 392 -8.20 13.93 -19.36
CA VAL A 392 -9.53 13.95 -18.74
C VAL A 392 -9.50 13.35 -17.34
N PHE A 393 -8.83 12.21 -17.18
CA PHE A 393 -8.70 11.55 -15.88
C PHE A 393 -7.93 12.43 -14.87
N PHE A 394 -6.82 13.05 -15.30
CA PHE A 394 -6.03 13.96 -14.46
C PHE A 394 -6.80 15.21 -14.06
N MET A 395 -7.55 15.80 -14.99
CA MET A 395 -8.41 16.93 -14.66
C MET A 395 -9.48 16.54 -13.65
N GLY A 396 -10.11 15.37 -13.81
CA GLY A 396 -11.10 14.85 -12.87
C GLY A 396 -10.50 14.59 -11.48
N ALA A 397 -9.32 13.97 -11.42
CA ALA A 397 -8.61 13.73 -10.18
C ALA A 397 -8.20 15.04 -9.49
N THR A 398 -7.66 16.00 -10.25
CA THR A 398 -7.29 17.33 -9.74
C THR A 398 -8.54 18.05 -9.19
N PHE A 399 -9.65 18.04 -9.93
CA PHE A 399 -10.91 18.65 -9.50
C PHE A 399 -11.45 17.99 -8.22
N TYR A 400 -11.41 16.67 -8.12
CA TYR A 400 -11.80 15.94 -6.92
C TYR A 400 -10.96 16.34 -5.70
N TYR A 401 -9.64 16.47 -5.88
CA TYR A 401 -8.73 16.85 -4.79
C TYR A 401 -8.86 18.31 -4.40
N VAL A 402 -9.05 19.23 -5.37
CA VAL A 402 -9.33 20.64 -5.09
C VAL A 402 -10.63 20.75 -4.29
N ASN A 403 -11.66 20.02 -4.68
CA ASN A 403 -12.93 20.01 -3.95
C ASN A 403 -12.79 19.43 -2.54
N LEU A 404 -12.06 18.32 -2.41
CA LEU A 404 -11.73 17.74 -1.10
C LEU A 404 -10.92 18.73 -0.24
N PHE A 405 -9.95 19.42 -0.84
CA PHE A 405 -9.12 20.44 -0.19
C PHE A 405 -9.93 21.65 0.30
N LEU A 406 -10.85 22.15 -0.50
CA LEU A 406 -11.69 23.29 -0.14
C LEU A 406 -12.66 22.98 1.03
N HIS A 407 -12.98 21.71 1.23
CA HIS A 407 -13.83 21.24 2.34
C HIS A 407 -13.05 20.74 3.56
N MET A 408 -11.70 20.75 3.52
CA MET A 408 -10.84 20.40 4.65
C MET A 408 -10.51 21.65 5.48
N ALA A 409 -10.41 21.49 6.80
CA ALA A 409 -9.86 22.53 7.67
C ALA A 409 -8.40 22.83 7.27
N PRO A 410 -7.95 24.09 7.27
CA PRO A 410 -6.67 24.53 6.70
C PRO A 410 -5.41 23.91 7.32
N ASN A 411 -5.52 23.22 8.45
CA ASN A 411 -4.37 22.64 9.16
C ASN A 411 -4.01 21.21 8.75
N ASN A 412 -4.71 20.58 7.78
CA ASN A 412 -4.57 19.15 7.48
C ASN A 412 -3.92 18.85 6.11
N VAL A 413 -3.01 19.70 5.60
CA VAL A 413 -2.73 19.76 4.17
C VAL A 413 -1.25 19.55 3.81
N VAL A 414 -0.55 18.59 4.43
CA VAL A 414 0.84 18.37 4.02
C VAL A 414 0.94 17.58 2.69
N ILE A 415 0.10 16.57 2.47
CA ILE A 415 0.21 15.70 1.28
C ILE A 415 -0.59 16.21 0.07
N PRO A 416 -1.86 16.63 0.19
CA PRO A 416 -2.55 17.28 -0.91
C PRO A 416 -1.86 18.56 -1.37
N GLY A 417 -1.28 19.35 -0.45
CA GLY A 417 -0.54 20.57 -0.77
C GLY A 417 0.74 20.36 -1.57
N THR A 418 1.35 19.17 -1.55
CA THR A 418 2.53 18.83 -2.35
C THR A 418 2.18 18.17 -3.69
N ILE A 419 1.07 17.46 -3.76
CA ILE A 419 0.66 16.72 -4.99
C ILE A 419 -0.10 17.64 -5.96
N LEU A 420 -0.99 18.50 -5.48
CA LEU A 420 -1.77 19.41 -6.31
C LEU A 420 -0.94 20.37 -7.16
N PRO A 421 0.09 21.06 -6.63
CA PRO A 421 0.94 21.95 -7.42
C PRO A 421 1.72 21.22 -8.53
N ILE A 422 1.90 19.90 -8.42
CA ILE A 422 2.64 19.10 -9.39
C ILE A 422 1.69 18.53 -10.47
N ALA A 423 0.54 18.02 -10.07
CA ALA A 423 -0.40 17.36 -10.99
C ALA A 423 -1.08 18.33 -11.98
N GLY A 424 -1.46 19.52 -11.51
CA GLY A 424 -2.09 20.54 -12.33
C GLY A 424 -1.19 21.06 -13.47
N PRO A 425 0.02 21.57 -13.19
CA PRO A 425 0.97 21.99 -14.23
C PRO A 425 1.38 20.87 -15.17
N LEU A 426 1.55 19.64 -14.69
CA LEU A 426 1.90 18.49 -15.54
C LEU A 426 0.78 18.17 -16.54
N SER A 427 -0.49 18.23 -16.14
CA SER A 427 -1.62 18.02 -17.04
C SER A 427 -1.74 19.14 -18.08
N LEU A 428 -1.45 20.38 -17.70
CA LEU A 428 -1.44 21.54 -18.60
C LEU A 428 -0.27 21.48 -19.59
N ILE A 429 0.94 21.18 -19.14
CA ILE A 429 2.12 20.97 -20.00
C ILE A 429 1.82 19.86 -21.02
N TRP A 430 1.17 18.79 -20.61
CA TRP A 430 0.82 17.69 -21.47
C TRP A 430 -0.22 18.08 -22.53
N LEU A 431 -1.23 18.84 -22.16
CA LEU A 431 -2.21 19.40 -23.08
C LEU A 431 -1.54 20.34 -24.11
N ILE A 432 -0.60 21.16 -23.66
CA ILE A 432 0.18 22.06 -24.55
C ILE A 432 1.04 21.23 -25.51
N ILE A 433 1.77 20.21 -25.04
CA ILE A 433 2.56 19.31 -25.90
C ILE A 433 1.66 18.60 -26.92
N TRP A 434 0.47 18.19 -26.52
CA TRP A 434 -0.52 17.57 -27.39
C TRP A 434 -1.00 18.53 -28.49
N ILE A 435 -1.31 19.79 -28.14
CA ILE A 435 -1.73 20.83 -29.10
C ILE A 435 -0.60 21.15 -30.08
N ILE A 436 0.64 21.28 -29.59
CA ILE A 436 1.81 21.62 -30.44
C ILE A 436 2.10 20.47 -31.41
N ASN A 437 2.12 19.24 -30.95
CA ASN A 437 2.34 18.07 -31.81
C ASN A 437 1.18 17.80 -32.77
N GLY A 438 -0.04 18.26 -32.45
CA GLY A 438 -1.20 18.20 -33.33
C GLY A 438 -1.09 19.11 -34.55
N LYS A 439 -0.43 20.27 -34.41
CA LYS A 439 -0.22 21.21 -35.51
C LYS A 439 0.90 20.81 -36.50
N ASN A 440 1.92 20.12 -36.02
CA ASN A 440 3.07 19.68 -36.83
C ASN A 440 2.82 18.41 -37.67
N ILE A 441 1.59 17.91 -37.73
CA ILE A 441 1.23 16.71 -38.50
C ILE A 441 0.33 17.06 -39.70
N GLN A 442 -0.07 18.34 -39.83
CA GLN A 442 -0.83 18.84 -40.98
C GLN A 442 0.06 19.55 -42.02
N SER A 443 1.35 19.69 -41.77
CA SER A 443 2.38 20.13 -42.72
C SER A 443 3.32 18.93 -43.02
#